data_d7f135471158b6f8b4369081bc7fbce3
#
_entry.id   d7f135471158b6f8b4369081bc7fbce3
#
_cell.length_a   1.000
_cell.length_b   1.000
_cell.length_c   1.000
_cell.angle_alpha   90.00
_cell.angle_beta   90.00
_cell.angle_gamma   90.00
#
_symmetry.space_group_name_H-M   'P 1'
#
loop_
_entity.id
_entity.type
_entity.pdbx_description
1 polymer ?
#
loop_
_entity_poly.entity_id
_entity_poly.type
_entity_poly.pdbx_seq_one_letter_code
_entity_poly.pdbx_strand_id
1 'polypeptide(L)'
;MSLNKVILIGRLGRDPEVRYMPNGEAVCNFSVATSETWNDRNGQRVERTEWHNITMYRRLAEIAGQYLKKGSQVYLEGRIQSRKYQGKDGIERTAYDIIANEMKMLGGRNDNSGGAPYDDGGYSQGGYQQQAPQ
;
A
#
# COMPACT_ATOMS: atom_id res chain seq x y z
N MET A 1 -2.34 27.88 -5.10
CA MET A 1 -3.06 26.58 -5.08
C MET A 1 -2.09 25.44 -5.32
N SER A 2 -2.25 24.32 -4.65
CA SER A 2 -1.35 23.18 -4.82
C SER A 2 -2.13 21.88 -4.63
N LEU A 3 -1.53 20.77 -5.08
CA LEU A 3 -2.08 19.45 -4.93
C LEU A 3 -0.95 18.47 -4.62
N ASN A 4 -1.18 17.60 -3.64
CA ASN A 4 -0.23 16.56 -3.28
C ASN A 4 -1.03 15.30 -3.03
N LYS A 5 -1.14 14.46 -4.05
CA LYS A 5 -1.97 13.26 -3.97
C LYS A 5 -1.28 12.09 -4.65
N VAL A 6 -1.32 10.94 -3.99
CA VAL A 6 -0.77 9.70 -4.49
C VAL A 6 -1.88 8.65 -4.47
N ILE A 7 -1.98 7.89 -5.55
CA ILE A 7 -2.92 6.77 -5.65
C ILE A 7 -2.11 5.55 -6.06
N LEU A 8 -2.24 4.47 -5.30
CA LEU A 8 -1.49 3.24 -5.55
C LEU A 8 -2.40 2.02 -5.45
N ILE A 9 -2.11 1.04 -6.29
CA ILE A 9 -2.61 -0.32 -6.13
C ILE A 9 -1.38 -1.22 -6.18
N GLY A 10 -1.16 -1.99 -5.12
CA GLY A 10 0.00 -2.86 -5.08
C GLY A 10 -0.12 -3.90 -3.99
N ARG A 11 0.97 -4.61 -3.75
CA ARG A 11 0.99 -5.69 -2.77
C ARG A 11 2.01 -5.40 -1.67
N LEU A 12 1.65 -5.79 -0.45
CA LEU A 12 2.55 -5.63 0.68
C LEU A 12 3.75 -6.57 0.55
N GLY A 13 4.92 -6.04 0.82
CA GLY A 13 6.15 -6.83 0.80
C GLY A 13 6.43 -7.52 2.11
N ARG A 14 5.74 -7.13 3.18
CA ARG A 14 5.90 -7.72 4.50
C ARG A 14 4.65 -7.41 5.32
N ASP A 15 4.53 -8.05 6.48
CA ASP A 15 3.41 -7.77 7.37
C ASP A 15 3.50 -6.34 7.88
N PRO A 16 2.36 -5.66 8.06
CA PRO A 16 2.37 -4.31 8.62
C PRO A 16 2.91 -4.30 10.04
N GLU A 17 3.65 -3.26 10.36
CA GLU A 17 4.17 -3.05 11.69
C GLU A 17 3.34 -1.97 12.37
N VAL A 18 2.72 -2.32 13.50
CA VAL A 18 1.89 -1.39 14.25
C VAL A 18 2.59 -1.06 15.57
N ARG A 19 2.63 0.21 15.88
CA ARG A 19 3.16 0.68 17.16
C ARG A 19 2.27 1.81 17.65
N TYR A 20 2.44 2.15 18.91
CA TYR A 20 1.64 3.21 19.51
C TYR A 20 2.53 4.34 19.97
N MET A 21 2.09 5.56 19.69
CA MET A 21 2.80 6.75 20.09
C MET A 21 2.54 7.04 21.57
N PRO A 22 3.36 7.92 22.21
CA PRO A 22 3.15 8.26 23.62
C PRO A 22 1.75 8.77 23.93
N ASN A 23 1.09 9.38 22.94
CA ASN A 23 -0.29 9.87 23.14
C ASN A 23 -1.33 8.75 22.99
N GLY A 24 -0.89 7.51 22.75
CA GLY A 24 -1.80 6.36 22.62
C GLY A 24 -2.31 6.09 21.21
N GLU A 25 -1.96 6.95 20.25
CA GLU A 25 -2.44 6.76 18.89
C GLU A 25 -1.62 5.71 18.14
N ALA A 26 -2.32 4.91 17.34
CA ALA A 26 -1.67 3.87 16.55
C ALA A 26 -0.99 4.44 15.31
N VAL A 27 0.16 3.87 14.97
CA VAL A 27 0.87 4.15 13.72
C VAL A 27 1.18 2.82 13.06
N CYS A 28 0.90 2.71 11.77
CA CYS A 28 1.17 1.51 11.01
C CYS A 28 2.10 1.83 9.85
N ASN A 29 3.13 1.00 9.69
CA ASN A 29 4.09 1.15 8.59
C ASN A 29 4.18 -0.16 7.82
N PHE A 30 4.23 -0.05 6.50
CA PHE A 30 4.51 -1.19 5.63
C PHE A 30 5.00 -0.68 4.29
N SER A 31 5.48 -1.60 3.46
CA SER A 31 5.90 -1.26 2.11
C SER A 31 4.97 -1.94 1.11
N VAL A 32 4.75 -1.25 -0.01
CA VAL A 32 3.89 -1.72 -1.08
C VAL A 32 4.69 -1.70 -2.38
N ALA A 33 4.61 -2.79 -3.13
CA ALA A 33 5.28 -2.90 -4.41
C ALA A 33 4.29 -2.63 -5.53
N THR A 34 4.69 -1.75 -6.45
CA THR A 34 3.99 -1.58 -7.71
C THR A 34 4.93 -2.05 -8.81
N SER A 35 4.41 -2.85 -9.74
CA SER A 35 5.24 -3.45 -10.77
C SER A 35 4.68 -3.15 -12.14
N GLU A 36 5.58 -2.98 -13.10
CA GLU A 36 5.18 -2.85 -14.49
C GLU A 36 6.09 -3.73 -15.34
N THR A 37 5.55 -4.19 -16.45
CA THR A 37 6.29 -5.02 -17.37
C THR A 37 6.08 -4.48 -18.77
N TRP A 38 7.13 -4.59 -19.59
CA TRP A 38 7.04 -4.18 -20.98
C TRP A 38 8.09 -4.95 -21.77
N ASN A 39 7.99 -4.87 -23.10
CA ASN A 39 8.99 -5.47 -23.97
C ASN A 39 9.95 -4.37 -24.44
N ASP A 40 11.26 -4.67 -24.40
CA ASP A 40 12.25 -3.71 -24.88
C ASP A 40 12.35 -3.80 -26.41
N ARG A 41 13.30 -3.06 -26.97
CA ARG A 41 13.51 -3.02 -28.41
C ARG A 41 13.88 -4.36 -29.00
N ASN A 42 14.49 -5.22 -28.19
CA ASN A 42 14.93 -6.55 -28.64
C ASN A 42 13.86 -7.60 -28.42
N GLY A 43 12.66 -7.19 -27.99
CA GLY A 43 11.58 -8.11 -27.73
C GLY A 43 11.69 -8.85 -26.43
N GLN A 44 12.62 -8.47 -25.57
CA GLN A 44 12.78 -9.09 -24.26
C GLN A 44 11.83 -8.47 -23.25
N ARG A 45 11.30 -9.31 -22.38
CA ARG A 45 10.41 -8.85 -21.32
C ARG A 45 11.22 -8.22 -20.21
N VAL A 46 10.84 -7.00 -19.84
CA VAL A 46 11.48 -6.25 -18.76
C VAL A 46 10.46 -6.00 -17.67
N GLU A 47 10.87 -6.20 -16.43
CA GLU A 47 10.01 -5.94 -15.27
C GLU A 47 10.69 -4.94 -14.36
N ARG A 48 9.90 -4.00 -13.84
CA ARG A 48 10.41 -3.04 -12.90
C ARG A 48 9.45 -2.95 -11.72
N THR A 49 10.00 -3.00 -10.51
CA THR A 49 9.23 -2.91 -9.29
C THR A 49 9.67 -1.68 -8.51
N GLU A 50 8.69 -0.89 -8.09
CA GLU A 50 8.94 0.26 -7.25
C GLU A 50 8.36 0.00 -5.86
N TRP A 51 9.16 0.25 -4.83
CA TRP A 51 8.74 0.05 -3.45
C TRP A 51 8.36 1.38 -2.81
N HIS A 52 7.20 1.41 -2.18
CA HIS A 52 6.68 2.62 -1.55
C HIS A 52 6.54 2.40 -0.05
N ASN A 53 7.02 3.36 0.73
CA ASN A 53 6.85 3.32 2.18
C ASN A 53 5.53 3.97 2.55
N ILE A 54 4.70 3.21 3.26
CA ILE A 54 3.35 3.65 3.60
C ILE A 54 3.26 3.84 5.10
N THR A 55 2.67 4.96 5.51
CA THR A 55 2.41 5.25 6.93
C THR A 55 0.94 5.56 7.09
N MET A 56 0.32 4.99 8.10
CA MET A 56 -1.07 5.24 8.45
C MET A 56 -1.15 5.57 9.93
N TYR A 57 -2.17 6.33 10.29
CA TYR A 57 -2.36 6.77 11.67
C TYR A 57 -3.76 6.42 12.16
N ARG A 58 -3.89 6.29 13.48
CA ARG A 58 -5.17 6.17 14.17
C ARG A 58 -5.98 4.98 13.69
N ARG A 59 -7.24 5.21 13.38
CA ARG A 59 -8.15 4.12 13.03
C ARG A 59 -7.68 3.35 11.79
N LEU A 60 -7.18 4.05 10.80
CA LEU A 60 -6.70 3.40 9.58
C LEU A 60 -5.51 2.49 9.88
N ALA A 61 -4.64 2.92 10.79
CA ALA A 61 -3.50 2.11 11.21
C ALA A 61 -3.95 0.82 11.89
N GLU A 62 -4.98 0.93 12.73
CA GLU A 62 -5.52 -0.25 13.42
C GLU A 62 -6.11 -1.24 12.43
N ILE A 63 -6.87 -0.73 11.47
CA ILE A 63 -7.50 -1.58 10.47
C ILE A 63 -6.44 -2.27 9.63
N ALA A 64 -5.43 -1.53 9.18
CA ALA A 64 -4.36 -2.12 8.38
C ALA A 64 -3.62 -3.20 9.15
N GLY A 65 -3.30 -2.93 10.42
CA GLY A 65 -2.59 -3.88 11.24
C GLY A 65 -3.38 -5.15 11.52
N GLN A 66 -4.70 -5.03 11.54
CA GLN A 66 -5.56 -6.16 11.84
C GLN A 66 -5.80 -7.04 10.62
N TYR A 67 -5.93 -6.46 9.45
CA TYR A 67 -6.39 -7.19 8.27
C TYR A 67 -5.35 -7.41 7.19
N LEU A 68 -4.32 -6.58 7.10
CA LEU A 68 -3.33 -6.72 6.05
C LEU A 68 -2.20 -7.65 6.47
N LYS A 69 -1.61 -8.30 5.47
CA LYS A 69 -0.44 -9.14 5.71
C LYS A 69 0.39 -9.16 4.43
N LYS A 70 1.59 -9.73 4.53
CA LYS A 70 2.47 -9.87 3.39
C LYS A 70 1.71 -10.49 2.22
N GLY A 71 1.83 -9.88 1.05
CA GLY A 71 1.19 -10.35 -0.16
C GLY A 71 -0.22 -9.81 -0.40
N SER A 72 -0.82 -9.14 0.59
CA SER A 72 -2.15 -8.54 0.41
C SER A 72 -2.11 -7.47 -0.67
N GLN A 73 -3.16 -7.41 -1.47
CA GLN A 73 -3.31 -6.38 -2.47
C GLN A 73 -4.20 -5.27 -1.91
N VAL A 74 -3.76 -4.03 -2.07
CA VAL A 74 -4.48 -2.89 -1.50
C VAL A 74 -4.53 -1.74 -2.48
N TYR A 75 -5.59 -0.93 -2.34
CA TYR A 75 -5.74 0.37 -2.98
C TYR A 75 -5.50 1.41 -1.90
N LEU A 76 -4.67 2.41 -2.20
CA LEU A 76 -4.31 3.45 -1.25
C LEU A 76 -4.41 4.82 -1.88
N GLU A 77 -4.87 5.79 -1.09
CA GLU A 77 -4.77 7.21 -1.43
C GLU A 77 -4.08 7.92 -0.30
N GLY A 78 -3.24 8.87 -0.65
CA GLY A 78 -2.55 9.65 0.36
C GLY A 78 -1.76 10.78 -0.24
N ARG A 79 -0.74 11.22 0.48
CA ARG A 79 0.13 12.31 0.04
C ARG A 79 1.58 11.91 0.29
N ILE A 80 2.47 12.56 -0.44
CA ILE A 80 3.91 12.35 -0.26
C ILE A 80 4.40 13.30 0.81
N GLN A 81 5.22 12.77 1.71
CA GLN A 81 5.85 13.57 2.75
C GLN A 81 7.30 13.15 2.87
N SER A 82 8.20 14.12 2.83
CA SER A 82 9.62 13.83 2.99
C SER A 82 10.01 13.94 4.46
N ARG A 83 11.05 13.21 4.81
CA ARG A 83 11.66 13.34 6.12
C ARG A 83 13.17 13.25 5.96
N LYS A 84 13.88 13.97 6.80
CA LYS A 84 15.33 13.94 6.79
C LYS A 84 15.83 13.05 7.91
N TYR A 85 16.90 12.33 7.64
CA TYR A 85 17.51 11.50 8.63
C TYR A 85 19.02 11.44 8.37
N GLN A 86 19.76 11.06 9.40
CA GLN A 86 21.20 10.95 9.28
C GLN A 86 21.56 9.48 9.11
N GLY A 87 22.30 9.18 8.05
CA GLY A 87 22.75 7.84 7.78
C GLY A 87 23.86 7.42 8.75
N LYS A 88 24.24 6.16 8.69
CA LYS A 88 25.31 5.64 9.55
C LYS A 88 26.64 6.34 9.30
N ASP A 89 26.81 6.88 8.09
CA ASP A 89 28.01 7.61 7.70
C ASP A 89 27.99 9.07 8.13
N GLY A 90 26.94 9.50 8.83
CA GLY A 90 26.79 10.88 9.29
C GLY A 90 26.28 11.82 8.23
N ILE A 91 25.98 11.34 7.03
CA ILE A 91 25.50 12.17 5.94
C ILE A 91 23.97 12.30 6.04
N GLU A 92 23.50 13.54 5.90
CA GLU A 92 22.05 13.80 5.90
C GLU A 92 21.42 13.27 4.63
N ARG A 93 20.30 12.54 4.78
CA ARG A 93 19.59 11.96 3.65
C ARG A 93 18.11 12.29 3.75
N THR A 94 17.42 12.18 2.63
CA THR A 94 15.98 12.41 2.58
C THR A 94 15.29 11.12 2.19
N ALA A 95 14.27 10.76 2.95
CA ALA A 95 13.40 9.64 2.61
C ALA A 95 12.01 10.19 2.31
N TYR A 96 11.26 9.44 1.53
CA TYR A 96 9.90 9.83 1.15
C TYR A 96 8.94 8.77 1.64
N ASP A 97 7.89 9.22 2.30
CA ASP A 97 6.84 8.35 2.79
C ASP A 97 5.51 8.78 2.18
N ILE A 98 4.62 7.83 2.04
CA ILE A 98 3.26 8.13 1.63
C ILE A 98 2.39 8.01 2.87
N ILE A 99 1.76 9.12 3.24
CA ILE A 99 0.84 9.15 4.37
C ILE A 99 -0.54 8.86 3.81
N ALA A 100 -0.99 7.63 4.02
CA ALA A 100 -2.26 7.18 3.46
C ALA A 100 -3.42 7.64 4.32
N ASN A 101 -4.44 8.15 3.68
CA ASN A 101 -5.66 8.57 4.36
C ASN A 101 -6.88 7.75 3.91
N GLU A 102 -6.69 6.88 2.94
CA GLU A 102 -7.77 6.00 2.48
C GLU A 102 -7.17 4.68 2.02
N MET A 103 -7.84 3.58 2.34
CA MET A 103 -7.35 2.25 2.01
C MET A 103 -8.54 1.35 1.71
N LYS A 104 -8.39 0.50 0.69
CA LYS A 104 -9.34 -0.55 0.38
C LYS A 104 -8.59 -1.84 0.13
N MET A 105 -9.07 -2.91 0.73
CA MET A 105 -8.48 -4.22 0.51
C MET A 105 -9.03 -4.80 -0.77
N LEU A 106 -8.14 -5.30 -1.62
CA LEU A 106 -8.51 -5.86 -2.91
C LEU A 106 -8.15 -7.33 -2.95
N GLY A 107 -8.81 -8.09 -3.79
CA GLY A 107 -8.49 -9.48 -4.05
C GLY A 107 -8.75 -10.36 -2.83
N GLY A 108 -9.73 -11.02 -2.75
CA GLY A 108 -10.05 -11.90 -1.66
C GLY A 108 -9.11 -13.07 -1.45
N ARG A 109 -9.20 -13.39 -1.65
CA ARG A 109 -9.02 -14.46 -1.44
C ARG A 109 -9.28 -15.25 -1.65
N ASN A 110 -9.18 -15.42 -1.68
CA ASN A 110 -9.40 -16.13 -1.85
C ASN A 110 -9.62 -16.55 -1.62
N ASP A 111 -9.81 -16.57 -1.49
CA ASP A 111 -10.17 -16.96 -1.34
C ASP A 111 -10.68 -17.05 -1.16
N ASN A 112 -10.91 -17.20 -1.04
CA ASN A 112 -11.64 -17.44 -0.79
C ASN A 112 -12.12 -17.15 -0.37
N SER A 113 -12.30 -16.97 -0.32
CA SER A 113 -12.96 -16.80 0.17
C SER A 113 -13.49 -16.11 0.30
N GLY A 114 -13.86 -15.78 0.40
CA GLY A 114 -14.51 -15.33 0.62
C GLY A 114 -14.93 -14.29 0.69
N GLY A 115 -15.07 -13.74 0.51
CA GLY A 115 -15.50 -13.01 0.57
C GLY A 115 -15.88 -11.96 0.60
N ALA A 116 -16.06 -11.56 0.61
CA ALA A 116 -16.46 -10.81 0.58
C ALA A 116 -16.92 -9.86 0.43
N PRO A 117 -17.14 -9.45 0.52
CA PRO A 117 -17.68 -8.78 0.31
C PRO A 117 -17.80 -7.84 -0.17
N TYR A 118 -17.77 -7.56 -0.48
CA TYR A 118 -17.81 -7.17 -1.37
C TYR A 118 -18.23 -6.58 -1.81
N ASP A 119 -18.39 -6.21 -1.62
CA ASP A 119 -18.74 -6.14 -2.36
C ASP A 119 -19.01 -5.51 -2.68
N ASP A 120 -19.26 -5.21 -2.51
CA ASP A 120 -19.55 -5.18 -3.19
C ASP A 120 -19.73 -4.75 -3.59
N GLY A 121 -19.66 -4.30 -3.32
CA GLY A 121 -19.90 -4.40 -3.93
C GLY A 121 -19.56 -4.06 -4.40
N GLY A 122 -19.42 -3.73 -4.38
CA GLY A 122 -19.26 -4.02 -5.01
C GLY A 122 -18.52 -3.78 -5.60
N TYR A 123 -18.12 -3.57 -5.85
CA TYR A 123 -17.55 -4.03 -6.66
C TYR A 123 -17.22 -4.45 -7.19
N SER A 124 -17.39 -4.01 -6.52
CA SER A 124 -17.16 -5.01 -7.02
C SER A 124 -16.93 -5.30 -7.60
N GLN A 125 -17.05 -5.18 -7.51
CA GLN A 125 -16.86 -5.97 -8.12
C GLN A 125 -16.60 -6.26 -8.60
N GLY A 126 -16.49 -5.54 -8.26
CA GLY A 126 -16.35 -6.34 -8.64
C GLY A 126 -15.68 -6.25 -9.04
N GLY A 127 -15.64 -5.87 -8.86
CA GLY A 127 -15.32 -6.48 -9.18
C GLY A 127 -14.55 -6.23 -9.61
N TYR A 128 -14.29 -6.00 -9.54
CA TYR A 128 -13.73 -6.61 -9.93
C TYR A 128 -13.37 -7.00 -10.29
N GLN A 129 -13.70 -6.72 -9.60
CA GLN A 129 -13.51 -7.69 -9.77
C GLN A 129 -13.28 -8.03 -10.18
N GLN A 130 -13.29 -7.69 -9.81
CA GLN A 130 -13.08 -8.53 -10.16
C GLN A 130 -12.84 -8.87 -10.47
N GLN A 131 -12.76 -8.52 -10.17
CA GLN A 131 -12.54 -9.34 -10.47
C GLN A 131 -12.26 -9.70 -10.73
N ALA A 132 -12.38 -9.16 -10.35
CA ALA A 132 -12.17 -9.94 -10.52
C ALA A 132 -11.77 -10.17 -10.73
N PRO A 133 -11.70 -10.13 -10.58
CA PRO A 133 -11.35 -10.75 -10.72
C PRO A 133 -10.84 -10.87 -10.81
N GLN A 134 -10.78 -10.57 -10.49
CA GLN A 134 -10.51 -11.13 -10.52
C GLN A 134 -10.21 -11.37 -10.58
#